data_7c1ac4e66ae5bc3b1e6eeb700e032bce
#
_entry.id   7c1ac4e66ae5bc3b1e6eeb700e032bce
#
_cell.length_a   1.000
_cell.length_b   1.000
_cell.length_c   1.000
_cell.angle_alpha   90.00
_cell.angle_beta   90.00
_cell.angle_gamma   90.00
#
_symmetry.space_group_name_H-M   'P 1'
#
loop_
_entity.id
_entity.type
_entity.pdbx_description
1 polymer ?
#
loop_
_entity_poly.entity_id
_entity_poly.type
_entity_poly.pdbx_seq_one_letter_code
_entity_poly.pdbx_strand_id
1 'polypeptide(L)'
;MDTFRDKLAFLPRAFLLFLTAILPLKFASTAGVPEMPMIYWTEPVGILIGSWSVMLFPAFAAFALILCILLMPPPDMKNPLLRGYALLWALFAAASLSGWIHASTWDFAIQNTLHCFGLACYAMSLCLMLERDPKHFARQLFIAILTGAAFSIYSALNQYWSGFEETRKFIEEKERATGQQIMTGQFASRLMESRVSGDFAVCNVYAGYLALVFPLILAVLYRFGGRVTPPWAARLILCGGGGALYLFLLKETGSRGGILALIVGIAFTILAFRIPRRIRFFCYALIPVMLAGFVILVKMWRGFASMLFRFDYFKAAFEMMLAHPLSGAGWGEFFHEYLIYKDLINDEAPHGPHNFILAAGSQAGTGAFLISGILLLIPLAAALYLFHKASVSGDDADDRIMKCGMTLAIVSWTFHSMIELNYETPGSTATAIALGSLILVAKGADRIVSLPVPETAGKKKLCSMLFLLISAGLILYPALKLPQAVAGEMCYERLHSSTDVRFGTPRKGNPPTPDEVMRMLQDCARITPDSPFPYAAASSYCLTLGPFYVNESLSLLDEAIRRAPKRAGYYYRKYLILRHLPGRVAEAEQALKKAQELSPKNPEYFDRNELPHRK
;
A
#
# COMPACT_ATOMS: atom_id res chain seq x y z
N MET A 1 25.71 -32.77 5.39
CA MET A 1 24.66 -31.74 5.29
C MET A 1 25.21 -30.34 5.49
N ASP A 2 26.13 -30.12 6.40
CA ASP A 2 26.67 -28.78 6.71
C ASP A 2 27.42 -28.13 5.54
N THR A 3 28.24 -28.88 4.80
CA THR A 3 28.99 -28.40 3.61
C THR A 3 28.07 -27.94 2.46
N PHE A 4 26.89 -28.54 2.29
CA PHE A 4 25.92 -28.14 1.28
C PHE A 4 25.13 -26.88 1.70
N ARG A 5 24.75 -26.80 2.98
CA ARG A 5 24.11 -25.63 3.57
C ARG A 5 25.00 -24.38 3.49
N ASP A 6 26.28 -24.52 3.76
CA ASP A 6 27.23 -23.42 3.69
C ASP A 6 27.40 -22.89 2.26
N LYS A 7 27.42 -23.79 1.26
CA LYS A 7 27.47 -23.40 -0.16
C LYS A 7 26.22 -22.62 -0.61
N LEU A 8 25.06 -22.88 -0.02
CA LEU A 8 23.80 -22.23 -0.39
C LEU A 8 23.42 -21.06 0.54
N ALA A 9 24.20 -20.79 1.59
CA ALA A 9 23.91 -19.72 2.56
C ALA A 9 23.88 -18.30 1.98
N PHE A 10 24.38 -18.11 0.75
CA PHE A 10 24.28 -16.85 0.03
C PHE A 10 22.88 -16.60 -0.57
N LEU A 11 22.11 -17.67 -0.86
CA LEU A 11 20.81 -17.56 -1.55
C LEU A 11 19.78 -16.71 -0.80
N PRO A 12 19.52 -16.90 0.52
CA PRO A 12 18.61 -16.05 1.28
C PRO A 12 19.01 -14.57 1.19
N ARG A 13 20.32 -14.30 1.29
CA ARG A 13 20.88 -12.95 1.20
C ARG A 13 20.62 -12.34 -0.18
N ALA A 14 21.05 -13.04 -1.24
CA ALA A 14 20.93 -12.56 -2.61
C ALA A 14 19.45 -12.31 -2.99
N PHE A 15 18.57 -13.26 -2.62
CA PHE A 15 17.15 -13.15 -2.90
C PHE A 15 16.50 -11.97 -2.17
N LEU A 16 16.81 -11.78 -0.89
CA LEU A 16 16.23 -10.70 -0.09
C LEU A 16 16.71 -9.31 -0.56
N LEU A 17 17.99 -9.20 -0.96
CA LEU A 17 18.52 -7.97 -1.55
C LEU A 17 17.90 -7.69 -2.92
N PHE A 18 17.74 -8.71 -3.76
CA PHE A 18 17.03 -8.60 -5.04
C PHE A 18 15.59 -8.16 -4.82
N LEU A 19 14.84 -8.84 -3.93
CA LEU A 19 13.46 -8.47 -3.60
C LEU A 19 13.39 -7.01 -3.15
N THR A 20 14.28 -6.57 -2.24
CA THR A 20 14.31 -5.18 -1.76
C THR A 20 14.54 -4.18 -2.90
N ALA A 21 15.44 -4.48 -3.83
CA ALA A 21 15.75 -3.58 -4.94
C ALA A 21 14.59 -3.45 -5.93
N ILE A 22 13.81 -4.51 -6.15
CA ILE A 22 12.69 -4.49 -7.09
C ILE A 22 11.36 -4.01 -6.48
N LEU A 23 11.27 -3.84 -5.16
CA LEU A 23 10.02 -3.42 -4.48
C LEU A 23 9.33 -2.22 -5.14
N PRO A 24 10.01 -1.07 -5.36
CA PRO A 24 9.37 0.12 -5.90
C PRO A 24 9.06 0.03 -7.41
N LEU A 25 9.59 -0.97 -8.10
CA LEU A 25 9.44 -1.18 -9.54
C LEU A 25 8.35 -2.19 -9.85
N LYS A 26 8.27 -3.26 -9.04
CA LYS A 26 7.40 -4.41 -9.32
C LYS A 26 6.17 -4.48 -8.44
N PHE A 27 6.25 -3.97 -7.21
CA PHE A 27 5.19 -4.04 -6.21
C PHE A 27 4.71 -2.65 -5.78
N ALA A 28 4.59 -1.75 -6.74
CA ALA A 28 4.21 -0.35 -6.54
C ALA A 28 2.69 -0.09 -6.71
N SER A 29 1.90 -1.12 -6.98
CA SER A 29 0.43 -1.06 -6.98
C SER A 29 -0.16 -1.23 -5.58
N THR A 30 -1.41 -0.83 -5.41
CA THR A 30 -2.13 -0.90 -4.13
C THR A 30 -2.74 -2.29 -3.94
N ALA A 31 -2.56 -2.89 -2.77
CA ALA A 31 -3.20 -4.15 -2.42
C ALA A 31 -4.68 -3.94 -2.07
N GLY A 32 -5.51 -4.96 -2.30
CA GLY A 32 -6.92 -4.95 -1.89
C GLY A 32 -7.85 -4.11 -2.76
N VAL A 33 -7.44 -3.74 -3.97
CA VAL A 33 -8.26 -3.02 -4.95
C VAL A 33 -8.43 -3.88 -6.21
N PRO A 34 -9.41 -4.80 -6.24
CA PRO A 34 -9.58 -5.75 -7.35
C PRO A 34 -10.03 -5.11 -8.67
N GLU A 35 -10.46 -3.87 -8.66
CA GLU A 35 -10.87 -3.15 -9.85
C GLU A 35 -9.69 -2.57 -10.65
N MET A 36 -8.47 -2.62 -10.13
CA MET A 36 -7.27 -2.32 -10.91
C MET A 36 -6.89 -3.55 -11.72
N PRO A 37 -6.85 -3.47 -13.06
CA PRO A 37 -6.44 -4.59 -13.89
C PRO A 37 -5.02 -4.97 -13.51
N MET A 38 -4.87 -6.15 -12.95
CA MET A 38 -3.56 -6.71 -12.64
C MET A 38 -3.00 -7.30 -13.92
N ILE A 39 -1.98 -6.65 -14.45
CA ILE A 39 -1.39 -7.07 -15.71
C ILE A 39 -0.51 -8.28 -15.45
N TYR A 40 -0.99 -9.45 -15.86
CA TYR A 40 -0.17 -10.64 -15.99
C TYR A 40 0.50 -10.62 -17.37
N TRP A 41 1.77 -10.28 -17.34
CA TRP A 41 2.55 -10.21 -18.56
C TRP A 41 2.79 -11.61 -19.12
N THR A 42 2.35 -11.85 -20.34
CA THR A 42 2.63 -13.09 -21.07
C THR A 42 3.91 -12.99 -21.90
N GLU A 43 4.38 -11.78 -22.14
CA GLU A 43 5.60 -11.52 -22.92
C GLU A 43 6.79 -11.21 -22.01
N PRO A 44 8.00 -11.75 -22.31
CA PRO A 44 9.19 -11.54 -21.47
C PRO A 44 9.54 -10.07 -21.23
N VAL A 45 9.35 -9.20 -22.22
CA VAL A 45 9.58 -7.76 -22.11
C VAL A 45 8.61 -7.13 -21.10
N GLY A 46 7.33 -7.48 -21.14
CA GLY A 46 6.34 -7.04 -20.17
C GLY A 46 6.67 -7.48 -18.74
N ILE A 47 7.11 -8.73 -18.55
CA ILE A 47 7.57 -9.23 -17.25
C ILE A 47 8.75 -8.42 -16.71
N LEU A 48 9.68 -8.04 -17.60
CA LEU A 48 10.88 -7.31 -17.21
C LEU A 48 10.60 -5.83 -16.90
N ILE A 49 9.79 -5.17 -17.73
CA ILE A 49 9.56 -3.71 -17.63
C ILE A 49 8.34 -3.40 -16.74
N GLY A 50 7.25 -4.12 -16.87
CA GLY A 50 5.98 -3.83 -16.21
C GLY A 50 5.95 -4.11 -14.71
N SER A 51 5.00 -3.50 -14.02
CA SER A 51 4.67 -3.82 -12.64
C SER A 51 4.10 -5.24 -12.54
N TRP A 52 4.35 -5.92 -11.44
CA TRP A 52 3.79 -7.25 -11.17
C TRP A 52 2.53 -7.13 -10.30
N SER A 53 1.70 -8.17 -10.33
CA SER A 53 0.60 -8.25 -9.39
C SER A 53 1.11 -8.16 -7.94
N VAL A 54 0.48 -7.32 -7.14
CA VAL A 54 0.81 -7.19 -5.71
C VAL A 54 0.59 -8.49 -4.96
N MET A 55 -0.26 -9.39 -5.49
CA MET A 55 -0.49 -10.72 -4.93
C MET A 55 0.74 -11.64 -5.01
N LEU A 56 1.72 -11.31 -5.85
CA LEU A 56 2.99 -12.04 -5.88
C LEU A 56 3.95 -11.63 -4.74
N PHE A 57 3.79 -10.44 -4.16
CA PHE A 57 4.65 -10.00 -3.06
C PHE A 57 4.63 -10.95 -1.85
N PRO A 58 3.47 -11.41 -1.33
CA PRO A 58 3.43 -12.41 -0.26
C PRO A 58 4.16 -13.72 -0.62
N ALA A 59 4.11 -14.14 -1.91
CA ALA A 59 4.86 -15.33 -2.37
C ALA A 59 6.36 -15.13 -2.24
N PHE A 60 6.86 -14.01 -2.77
CA PHE A 60 8.30 -13.69 -2.71
C PHE A 60 8.78 -13.52 -1.26
N ALA A 61 7.99 -12.85 -0.43
CA ALA A 61 8.32 -12.65 0.98
C ALA A 61 8.31 -13.97 1.78
N ALA A 62 7.31 -14.83 1.56
CA ALA A 62 7.26 -16.17 2.17
C ALA A 62 8.41 -17.05 1.69
N PHE A 63 8.74 -17.01 0.40
CA PHE A 63 9.88 -17.74 -0.16
C PHE A 63 11.21 -17.26 0.44
N ALA A 64 11.41 -15.94 0.62
CA ALA A 64 12.58 -15.41 1.32
C ALA A 64 12.68 -15.97 2.74
N LEU A 65 11.56 -16.04 3.48
CA LEU A 65 11.52 -16.58 4.83
C LEU A 65 11.80 -18.08 4.85
N ILE A 66 11.27 -18.85 3.90
CA ILE A 66 11.58 -20.28 3.73
C ILE A 66 13.09 -20.48 3.51
N LEU A 67 13.70 -19.72 2.61
CA LEU A 67 15.15 -19.79 2.36
C LEU A 67 15.95 -19.50 3.64
N CYS A 68 15.54 -18.47 4.41
CA CYS A 68 16.18 -18.15 5.69
C CYS A 68 16.08 -19.31 6.68
N ILE A 69 14.89 -19.91 6.86
CA ILE A 69 14.68 -21.01 7.82
C ILE A 69 15.46 -22.28 7.42
N LEU A 70 15.44 -22.63 6.14
CA LEU A 70 16.05 -23.87 5.66
C LEU A 70 17.57 -23.79 5.56
N LEU A 71 18.10 -22.65 5.11
CA LEU A 71 19.52 -22.51 4.76
C LEU A 71 20.36 -21.79 5.82
N MET A 72 19.72 -21.19 6.84
CA MET A 72 20.45 -20.48 7.89
C MET A 72 20.37 -21.24 9.23
N PRO A 73 21.39 -21.12 10.08
CA PRO A 73 21.31 -21.61 11.45
C PRO A 73 20.27 -20.79 12.25
N PRO A 74 19.77 -21.34 13.36
CA PRO A 74 18.90 -20.61 14.27
C PRO A 74 19.48 -19.25 14.67
N PRO A 75 18.65 -18.21 14.85
CA PRO A 75 19.13 -16.87 15.17
C PRO A 75 19.74 -16.79 16.56
N ASP A 76 20.82 -16.02 16.71
CA ASP A 76 21.53 -15.81 17.97
C ASP A 76 20.75 -14.99 19.01
N MET A 77 19.66 -14.38 18.62
CA MET A 77 18.77 -13.58 19.47
C MET A 77 19.46 -12.41 20.21
N LYS A 78 20.41 -11.74 19.53
CA LYS A 78 21.24 -10.68 20.11
C LYS A 78 20.56 -9.32 20.20
N ASN A 79 19.71 -8.99 19.20
CA ASN A 79 19.04 -7.68 19.14
C ASN A 79 17.55 -7.77 19.50
N PRO A 80 17.17 -7.45 20.75
CA PRO A 80 15.77 -7.57 21.20
C PRO A 80 14.83 -6.58 20.50
N LEU A 81 15.31 -5.40 20.10
CA LEU A 81 14.49 -4.40 19.39
C LEU A 81 14.12 -4.88 17.99
N LEU A 82 15.09 -5.39 17.25
CA LEU A 82 14.85 -5.90 15.90
C LEU A 82 13.88 -7.08 15.92
N ARG A 83 14.05 -8.01 16.87
CA ARG A 83 13.15 -9.14 17.06
C ARG A 83 11.76 -8.70 17.48
N GLY A 84 11.68 -7.79 18.44
CA GLY A 84 10.41 -7.21 18.89
C GLY A 84 9.65 -6.56 17.73
N TYR A 85 10.34 -5.85 16.86
CA TYR A 85 9.76 -5.25 15.66
C TYR A 85 9.24 -6.30 14.67
N ALA A 86 10.04 -7.34 14.39
CA ALA A 86 9.61 -8.44 13.51
C ALA A 86 8.40 -9.22 14.09
N LEU A 87 8.40 -9.47 15.43
CA LEU A 87 7.28 -10.11 16.11
C LEU A 87 6.02 -9.23 16.12
N LEU A 88 6.15 -7.91 16.20
CA LEU A 88 5.00 -7.01 16.08
C LEU A 88 4.38 -7.06 14.67
N TRP A 89 5.19 -7.20 13.60
CA TRP A 89 4.66 -7.44 12.28
C TRP A 89 3.92 -8.79 12.19
N ALA A 90 4.45 -9.84 12.85
CA ALA A 90 3.76 -11.13 12.93
C ALA A 90 2.44 -11.03 13.71
N LEU A 91 2.42 -10.29 14.82
CA LEU A 91 1.21 -10.03 15.59
C LEU A 91 0.19 -9.19 14.80
N PHE A 92 0.66 -8.22 14.00
CA PHE A 92 -0.20 -7.45 13.10
C PHE A 92 -0.84 -8.35 12.04
N ALA A 93 -0.06 -9.24 11.43
CA ALA A 93 -0.59 -10.24 10.50
C ALA A 93 -1.63 -11.16 11.16
N ALA A 94 -1.36 -11.63 12.38
CA ALA A 94 -2.33 -12.42 13.15
C ALA A 94 -3.59 -11.62 13.50
N ALA A 95 -3.43 -10.36 13.95
CA ALA A 95 -4.54 -9.46 14.23
C ALA A 95 -5.37 -9.14 12.97
N SER A 96 -4.79 -9.17 11.78
CA SER A 96 -5.53 -8.98 10.54
C SER A 96 -6.60 -10.05 10.30
N LEU A 97 -6.46 -11.24 10.89
CA LEU A 97 -7.46 -12.30 10.80
C LEU A 97 -8.78 -11.96 11.49
N SER A 98 -8.78 -11.06 12.48
CA SER A 98 -10.03 -10.62 13.13
C SER A 98 -10.98 -9.90 12.17
N GLY A 99 -10.44 -9.20 11.16
CA GLY A 99 -11.21 -8.54 10.12
C GLY A 99 -12.01 -9.49 9.21
N TRP A 100 -11.81 -10.80 9.33
CA TRP A 100 -12.62 -11.79 8.60
C TRP A 100 -14.02 -11.98 9.19
N ILE A 101 -14.22 -11.63 10.47
CA ILE A 101 -15.48 -11.85 11.19
C ILE A 101 -16.65 -11.12 10.52
N HIS A 102 -16.40 -9.91 9.99
CA HIS A 102 -17.42 -9.07 9.38
C HIS A 102 -17.20 -8.84 7.87
N ALA A 103 -16.20 -9.51 7.28
CA ALA A 103 -15.96 -9.39 5.84
C ALA A 103 -17.13 -9.98 5.05
N SER A 104 -17.78 -9.17 4.22
CA SER A 104 -18.83 -9.61 3.30
C SER A 104 -18.27 -9.99 1.93
N THR A 105 -17.10 -9.48 1.56
CA THR A 105 -16.41 -9.75 0.30
C THR A 105 -15.08 -10.47 0.57
N TRP A 106 -15.11 -11.79 0.43
CA TRP A 106 -13.97 -12.66 0.76
C TRP A 106 -12.68 -12.33 -0.01
N ASP A 107 -12.78 -11.93 -1.27
CA ASP A 107 -11.62 -11.56 -2.09
C ASP A 107 -10.79 -10.46 -1.43
N PHE A 108 -11.44 -9.40 -0.97
CA PHE A 108 -10.75 -8.28 -0.30
C PHE A 108 -10.11 -8.72 1.02
N ALA A 109 -10.84 -9.53 1.80
CA ALA A 109 -10.32 -10.04 3.07
C ALA A 109 -9.07 -10.90 2.85
N ILE A 110 -9.08 -11.80 1.85
CA ILE A 110 -7.94 -12.64 1.49
C ILE A 110 -6.76 -11.77 1.05
N GLN A 111 -6.97 -10.83 0.12
CA GLN A 111 -5.91 -10.00 -0.43
C GLN A 111 -5.24 -9.14 0.64
N ASN A 112 -6.02 -8.44 1.47
CA ASN A 112 -5.50 -7.61 2.56
C ASN A 112 -4.75 -8.44 3.60
N THR A 113 -5.28 -9.61 3.97
CA THR A 113 -4.61 -10.51 4.92
C THR A 113 -3.31 -11.07 4.32
N LEU A 114 -3.30 -11.49 3.05
CA LEU A 114 -2.08 -11.92 2.35
C LEU A 114 -1.02 -10.81 2.32
N HIS A 115 -1.43 -9.57 2.09
CA HIS A 115 -0.53 -8.42 2.17
C HIS A 115 0.10 -8.27 3.57
N CYS A 116 -0.69 -8.33 4.63
CA CYS A 116 -0.18 -8.26 6.01
C CYS A 116 0.80 -9.41 6.33
N PHE A 117 0.47 -10.64 5.91
CA PHE A 117 1.36 -11.80 6.07
C PHE A 117 2.65 -11.66 5.24
N GLY A 118 2.56 -11.13 4.02
CA GLY A 118 3.72 -10.83 3.20
C GLY A 118 4.69 -9.83 3.87
N LEU A 119 4.15 -8.73 4.41
CA LEU A 119 4.95 -7.75 5.16
C LEU A 119 5.61 -8.38 6.41
N ALA A 120 4.89 -9.24 7.12
CA ALA A 120 5.43 -9.95 8.28
C ALA A 120 6.52 -10.97 7.89
N CYS A 121 6.33 -11.75 6.83
CA CYS A 121 7.36 -12.64 6.29
C CYS A 121 8.62 -11.88 5.89
N TYR A 122 8.46 -10.74 5.23
CA TYR A 122 9.58 -9.88 4.84
C TYR A 122 10.33 -9.32 6.06
N ALA A 123 9.62 -8.75 7.04
CA ALA A 123 10.19 -8.24 8.28
C ALA A 123 10.95 -9.32 9.05
N MET A 124 10.38 -10.54 9.13
CA MET A 124 10.98 -11.70 9.79
C MET A 124 12.26 -12.14 9.08
N SER A 125 12.27 -12.17 7.74
CA SER A 125 13.44 -12.49 6.92
C SER A 125 14.58 -11.48 7.13
N LEU A 126 14.26 -10.19 7.18
CA LEU A 126 15.23 -9.14 7.51
C LEU A 126 15.81 -9.31 8.91
N CYS A 127 14.97 -9.64 9.89
CA CYS A 127 15.41 -9.91 11.26
C CYS A 127 16.44 -11.05 11.29
N LEU A 128 16.15 -12.19 10.67
CA LEU A 128 17.05 -13.35 10.62
C LEU A 128 18.39 -13.01 9.97
N MET A 129 18.37 -12.26 8.87
CA MET A 129 19.60 -11.86 8.17
C MET A 129 20.42 -10.84 8.94
N LEU A 130 19.79 -9.83 9.53
CA LEU A 130 20.45 -8.77 10.29
C LEU A 130 20.98 -9.27 11.65
N GLU A 131 20.31 -10.23 12.29
CA GLU A 131 20.82 -10.90 13.50
C GLU A 131 22.12 -11.66 13.22
N ARG A 132 22.23 -12.28 12.04
CA ARG A 132 23.42 -13.03 11.64
C ARG A 132 24.58 -12.14 11.22
N ASP A 133 24.31 -11.13 10.40
CA ASP A 133 25.34 -10.26 9.82
C ASP A 133 24.90 -8.78 9.85
N PRO A 134 24.94 -8.17 11.04
CA PRO A 134 24.40 -6.81 11.22
C PRO A 134 25.19 -5.73 10.49
N LYS A 135 26.47 -5.99 10.11
CA LYS A 135 27.30 -4.98 9.44
C LYS A 135 27.26 -5.10 7.92
N HIS A 136 27.62 -6.27 7.38
CA HIS A 136 27.73 -6.43 5.93
C HIS A 136 26.36 -6.49 5.28
N PHE A 137 25.41 -7.24 5.85
CA PHE A 137 24.07 -7.30 5.30
C PHE A 137 23.34 -5.94 5.42
N ALA A 138 23.49 -5.20 6.52
CA ALA A 138 22.90 -3.86 6.63
C ALA A 138 23.42 -2.91 5.55
N ARG A 139 24.73 -2.95 5.25
CA ARG A 139 25.31 -2.17 4.15
C ARG A 139 24.73 -2.56 2.79
N GLN A 140 24.61 -3.86 2.53
CA GLN A 140 24.07 -4.37 1.28
C GLN A 140 22.57 -4.05 1.14
N LEU A 141 21.80 -4.17 2.22
CA LEU A 141 20.38 -3.81 2.27
C LEU A 141 20.18 -2.32 1.98
N PHE A 142 21.02 -1.47 2.55
CA PHE A 142 21.00 -0.03 2.26
C PHE A 142 21.29 0.26 0.78
N ILE A 143 22.27 -0.43 0.18
CA ILE A 143 22.57 -0.32 -1.26
C ILE A 143 21.38 -0.80 -2.09
N ALA A 144 20.73 -1.92 -1.72
CA ALA A 144 19.55 -2.42 -2.43
C ALA A 144 18.38 -1.42 -2.42
N ILE A 145 18.13 -0.74 -1.28
CA ILE A 145 17.14 0.34 -1.19
C ILE A 145 17.50 1.48 -2.17
N LEU A 146 18.75 1.92 -2.18
CA LEU A 146 19.19 3.01 -3.07
C LEU A 146 19.14 2.61 -4.54
N THR A 147 19.44 1.35 -4.86
CA THR A 147 19.34 0.82 -6.23
C THR A 147 17.89 0.86 -6.71
N GLY A 148 16.95 0.35 -5.94
CA GLY A 148 15.53 0.43 -6.26
C GLY A 148 15.04 1.87 -6.42
N ALA A 149 15.50 2.77 -5.52
CA ALA A 149 15.19 4.19 -5.60
C ALA A 149 15.71 4.85 -6.89
N ALA A 150 16.94 4.54 -7.29
CA ALA A 150 17.53 5.11 -8.51
C ALA A 150 16.75 4.71 -9.77
N PHE A 151 16.37 3.43 -9.89
CA PHE A 151 15.55 2.96 -11.01
C PHE A 151 14.13 3.54 -10.98
N SER A 152 13.50 3.66 -9.82
CA SER A 152 12.18 4.29 -9.68
C SER A 152 12.21 5.79 -10.04
N ILE A 153 13.27 6.49 -9.68
CA ILE A 153 13.49 7.89 -10.07
C ILE A 153 13.68 8.00 -11.60
N TYR A 154 14.46 7.09 -12.18
CA TYR A 154 14.63 7.03 -13.63
C TYR A 154 13.29 6.79 -14.34
N SER A 155 12.49 5.84 -13.87
CA SER A 155 11.15 5.58 -14.41
C SER A 155 10.26 6.84 -14.37
N ALA A 156 10.27 7.56 -13.23
CA ALA A 156 9.52 8.80 -13.06
C ALA A 156 9.97 9.92 -14.03
N LEU A 157 11.27 10.05 -14.23
CA LEU A 157 11.82 11.02 -15.20
C LEU A 157 11.45 10.64 -16.63
N ASN A 158 11.54 9.36 -16.99
CA ASN A 158 11.12 8.87 -18.30
C ASN A 158 9.61 9.11 -18.53
N GLN A 159 8.77 8.83 -17.51
CA GLN A 159 7.34 9.13 -17.56
C GLN A 159 7.07 10.62 -17.83
N TYR A 160 7.82 11.52 -17.17
CA TYR A 160 7.68 12.96 -17.35
C TYR A 160 8.08 13.43 -18.77
N TRP A 161 9.21 12.93 -19.30
CA TRP A 161 9.73 13.42 -20.59
C TRP A 161 9.04 12.82 -21.81
N SER A 162 8.67 11.54 -21.78
CA SER A 162 8.09 10.87 -22.94
C SER A 162 6.81 10.07 -22.64
N GLY A 163 6.73 9.44 -21.47
CA GLY A 163 5.71 8.43 -21.17
C GLY A 163 4.27 8.94 -21.25
N PHE A 164 3.99 10.17 -20.82
CA PHE A 164 2.64 10.75 -20.95
C PHE A 164 2.24 10.97 -22.39
N GLU A 165 3.15 11.47 -23.20
CA GLU A 165 2.91 11.73 -24.62
C GLU A 165 2.72 10.43 -25.41
N GLU A 166 3.57 9.45 -25.15
CA GLU A 166 3.46 8.10 -25.74
C GLU A 166 2.13 7.44 -25.36
N THR A 167 1.70 7.55 -24.10
CA THR A 167 0.41 7.02 -23.64
C THR A 167 -0.76 7.71 -24.35
N ARG A 168 -0.73 9.02 -24.50
CA ARG A 168 -1.78 9.77 -25.22
C ARG A 168 -1.87 9.34 -26.68
N LYS A 169 -0.72 9.28 -27.39
CA LYS A 169 -0.67 8.82 -28.79
C LYS A 169 -1.21 7.41 -28.95
N PHE A 170 -0.80 6.49 -28.06
CA PHE A 170 -1.30 5.13 -28.07
C PHE A 170 -2.83 5.06 -27.91
N ILE A 171 -3.40 5.86 -26.99
CA ILE A 171 -4.85 5.91 -26.79
C ILE A 171 -5.55 6.50 -28.00
N GLU A 172 -5.06 7.60 -28.54
CA GLU A 172 -5.63 8.23 -29.75
C GLU A 172 -5.62 7.29 -30.95
N GLU A 173 -4.54 6.55 -31.16
CA GLU A 173 -4.45 5.54 -32.21
C GLU A 173 -5.47 4.44 -32.00
N LYS A 174 -5.66 4.01 -30.75
CA LYS A 174 -6.62 2.99 -30.38
C LYS A 174 -8.06 3.48 -30.55
N GLU A 175 -8.38 4.70 -30.15
CA GLU A 175 -9.69 5.33 -30.36
C GLU A 175 -10.02 5.44 -31.85
N ARG A 176 -9.05 5.83 -32.68
CA ARG A 176 -9.21 5.86 -34.14
C ARG A 176 -9.44 4.47 -34.74
N ALA A 177 -8.73 3.46 -34.24
CA ALA A 177 -8.83 2.10 -34.76
C ALA A 177 -10.13 1.40 -34.35
N THR A 178 -10.65 1.69 -33.16
CA THR A 178 -11.85 1.02 -32.58
C THR A 178 -13.13 1.84 -32.75
N GLY A 179 -13.06 3.13 -33.03
CA GLY A 179 -14.19 4.06 -33.02
C GLY A 179 -14.78 4.29 -31.61
N GLN A 180 -14.12 3.82 -30.56
CA GLN A 180 -14.59 3.91 -29.17
C GLN A 180 -13.81 4.97 -28.41
N GLN A 181 -14.51 5.78 -27.62
CA GLN A 181 -13.87 6.79 -26.76
C GLN A 181 -13.34 6.13 -25.49
N ILE A 182 -12.01 6.01 -25.36
CA ILE A 182 -11.31 5.45 -24.21
C ILE A 182 -11.00 6.56 -23.19
N MET A 183 -10.67 7.76 -23.68
CA MET A 183 -10.38 8.95 -22.87
C MET A 183 -11.66 9.50 -22.22
N THR A 184 -12.14 8.84 -21.16
CA THR A 184 -13.37 9.26 -20.46
C THR A 184 -13.17 9.36 -18.94
N GLY A 185 -13.97 10.20 -18.29
CA GLY A 185 -14.09 10.29 -16.84
C GLY A 185 -12.77 10.57 -16.09
N GLN A 186 -12.58 9.90 -14.99
CA GLN A 186 -11.40 10.10 -14.13
C GLN A 186 -10.08 9.70 -14.78
N PHE A 187 -10.08 8.72 -15.68
CA PHE A 187 -8.88 8.30 -16.39
C PHE A 187 -8.35 9.41 -17.30
N ALA A 188 -9.23 10.01 -18.08
CA ALA A 188 -8.89 11.16 -18.95
C ALA A 188 -8.35 12.33 -18.11
N SER A 189 -9.03 12.67 -17.01
CA SER A 189 -8.57 13.74 -16.11
C SER A 189 -7.16 13.47 -15.57
N ARG A 190 -6.87 12.26 -15.09
CA ARG A 190 -5.54 11.88 -14.56
C ARG A 190 -4.44 11.96 -15.62
N LEU A 191 -4.73 11.49 -16.84
CA LEU A 191 -3.77 11.54 -17.94
C LEU A 191 -3.51 12.98 -18.41
N MET A 192 -4.54 13.83 -18.39
CA MET A 192 -4.40 15.27 -18.75
C MET A 192 -3.66 16.06 -17.68
N GLU A 193 -3.84 15.74 -16.38
CA GLU A 193 -3.08 16.33 -15.29
C GLU A 193 -1.58 16.03 -15.36
N SER A 194 -1.17 14.97 -16.05
CA SER A 194 0.23 14.55 -16.26
C SER A 194 1.03 14.44 -14.94
N ARG A 195 0.41 13.95 -13.87
CA ARG A 195 1.03 13.81 -12.55
C ARG A 195 1.97 12.62 -12.51
N VAL A 196 3.23 12.87 -12.20
CA VAL A 196 4.26 11.82 -12.15
C VAL A 196 4.02 10.85 -11.00
N SER A 197 4.07 9.56 -11.31
CA SER A 197 3.93 8.48 -10.34
C SER A 197 5.04 7.41 -10.45
N GLY A 198 5.91 7.50 -11.46
CA GLY A 198 6.86 6.43 -11.76
C GLY A 198 6.14 5.10 -11.99
N ASP A 199 6.60 4.05 -11.32
CA ASP A 199 5.98 2.74 -11.36
C ASP A 199 4.78 2.58 -10.39
N PHE A 200 4.52 3.60 -9.54
CA PHE A 200 3.43 3.55 -8.58
C PHE A 200 2.07 3.83 -9.23
N ALA A 201 1.06 3.08 -8.82
CA ALA A 201 -0.32 3.27 -9.30
C ALA A 201 -0.92 4.62 -8.87
N VAL A 202 -0.41 5.22 -7.76
CA VAL A 202 -0.93 6.46 -7.17
C VAL A 202 0.20 7.45 -6.96
N CYS A 203 0.12 8.62 -7.61
CA CYS A 203 1.13 9.67 -7.52
C CYS A 203 1.36 10.19 -6.08
N ASN A 204 0.33 10.23 -5.24
CA ASN A 204 0.49 10.60 -3.84
C ASN A 204 1.33 9.56 -3.06
N VAL A 205 1.13 8.26 -3.30
CA VAL A 205 1.94 7.20 -2.67
C VAL A 205 3.39 7.29 -3.13
N TYR A 206 3.61 7.60 -4.41
CA TYR A 206 4.95 7.87 -4.94
C TYR A 206 5.63 9.05 -4.22
N ALA A 207 4.90 10.13 -3.94
CA ALA A 207 5.43 11.25 -3.15
C ALA A 207 5.88 10.80 -1.74
N GLY A 208 5.12 9.91 -1.08
CA GLY A 208 5.51 9.29 0.19
C GLY A 208 6.77 8.42 0.07
N TYR A 209 6.89 7.67 -1.03
CA TYR A 209 8.10 6.89 -1.32
C TYR A 209 9.32 7.81 -1.57
N LEU A 210 9.17 8.90 -2.32
CA LEU A 210 10.23 9.90 -2.51
C LEU A 210 10.65 10.50 -1.16
N ALA A 211 9.71 10.80 -0.26
CA ALA A 211 10.00 11.30 1.08
C ALA A 211 10.79 10.28 1.94
N LEU A 212 10.64 8.99 1.66
CA LEU A 212 11.39 7.92 2.31
C LEU A 212 12.82 7.80 1.77
N VAL A 213 13.04 7.93 0.46
CA VAL A 213 14.33 7.57 -0.13
C VAL A 213 15.26 8.75 -0.43
N PHE A 214 14.72 9.91 -0.78
CA PHE A 214 15.57 11.08 -1.12
C PHE A 214 16.45 11.58 0.03
N PRO A 215 16.01 11.64 1.30
CA PRO A 215 16.89 12.02 2.38
C PRO A 215 18.10 11.10 2.53
N LEU A 216 17.94 9.80 2.22
CA LEU A 216 19.04 8.82 2.21
C LEU A 216 20.01 9.11 1.07
N ILE A 217 19.50 9.40 -0.13
CA ILE A 217 20.29 9.77 -1.30
C ILE A 217 21.09 11.04 -1.00
N LEU A 218 20.46 12.09 -0.44
CA LEU A 218 21.14 13.34 -0.10
C LEU A 218 22.23 13.14 0.95
N ALA A 219 22.01 12.27 1.94
CA ALA A 219 23.03 11.92 2.93
C ALA A 219 24.26 11.23 2.28
N VAL A 220 24.02 10.34 1.32
CA VAL A 220 25.10 9.68 0.56
C VAL A 220 25.83 10.67 -0.35
N LEU A 221 25.12 11.53 -1.06
CA LEU A 221 25.71 12.58 -1.90
C LEU A 221 26.58 13.55 -1.08
N TYR A 222 26.12 13.93 0.11
CA TYR A 222 26.91 14.77 1.02
C TYR A 222 28.22 14.11 1.46
N ARG A 223 28.16 12.81 1.83
CA ARG A 223 29.36 12.03 2.19
C ARG A 223 30.32 11.89 0.99
N PHE A 224 29.77 11.57 -0.17
CA PHE A 224 30.59 11.44 -1.39
C PHE A 224 31.24 12.78 -1.75
N GLY A 225 30.52 13.89 -1.72
CA GLY A 225 31.05 15.22 -1.97
C GLY A 225 32.18 15.62 -1.02
N GLY A 226 32.19 15.06 0.21
CA GLY A 226 33.28 15.26 1.16
C GLY A 226 34.62 14.62 0.76
N ARG A 227 34.61 13.70 -0.22
CA ARG A 227 35.81 13.02 -0.74
C ARG A 227 36.36 13.64 -2.02
N VAL A 228 35.65 14.62 -2.59
CA VAL A 228 36.02 15.32 -3.82
C VAL A 228 36.59 16.70 -3.47
N THR A 229 37.61 17.13 -4.19
CA THR A 229 38.30 18.42 -3.93
C THR A 229 37.85 19.47 -4.95
N PRO A 230 37.40 20.67 -4.50
CA PRO A 230 37.20 21.07 -3.12
C PRO A 230 35.86 20.54 -2.55
N PRO A 231 35.86 20.02 -1.29
CA PRO A 231 34.69 19.33 -0.73
C PRO A 231 33.43 20.19 -0.63
N TRP A 232 33.55 21.46 -0.33
CA TRP A 232 32.41 22.37 -0.19
C TRP A 232 31.67 22.55 -1.52
N ALA A 233 32.40 22.72 -2.63
CA ALA A 233 31.81 22.87 -3.96
C ALA A 233 31.15 21.57 -4.43
N ALA A 234 31.81 20.44 -4.23
CA ALA A 234 31.24 19.13 -4.57
C ALA A 234 29.96 18.86 -3.77
N ARG A 235 29.92 19.13 -2.46
CA ARG A 235 28.71 19.03 -1.63
C ARG A 235 27.60 19.96 -2.13
N LEU A 236 27.93 21.21 -2.46
CA LEU A 236 26.95 22.18 -2.96
C LEU A 236 26.31 21.69 -4.27
N ILE A 237 27.13 21.23 -5.23
CA ILE A 237 26.64 20.75 -6.53
C ILE A 237 25.80 19.46 -6.35
N LEU A 238 26.33 18.47 -5.64
CA LEU A 238 25.66 17.18 -5.50
C LEU A 238 24.38 17.26 -4.66
N CYS A 239 24.43 17.91 -3.50
CA CYS A 239 23.25 18.03 -2.64
C CYS A 239 22.27 19.07 -3.19
N GLY A 240 22.74 20.15 -3.80
CA GLY A 240 21.92 21.16 -4.45
C GLY A 240 21.19 20.56 -5.66
N GLY A 241 21.90 19.86 -6.54
CA GLY A 241 21.31 19.15 -7.69
C GLY A 241 20.35 18.05 -7.26
N GLY A 242 20.74 17.21 -6.29
CA GLY A 242 19.88 16.18 -5.73
C GLY A 242 18.64 16.74 -5.05
N GLY A 243 18.78 17.82 -4.29
CA GLY A 243 17.66 18.54 -3.65
C GLY A 243 16.71 19.17 -4.67
N ALA A 244 17.26 19.79 -5.72
CA ALA A 244 16.48 20.34 -6.82
C ALA A 244 15.69 19.26 -7.56
N LEU A 245 16.32 18.12 -7.85
CA LEU A 245 15.65 16.95 -8.45
C LEU A 245 14.52 16.43 -7.54
N TYR A 246 14.76 16.34 -6.22
CA TYR A 246 13.73 15.92 -5.27
C TYR A 246 12.52 16.86 -5.29
N LEU A 247 12.76 18.17 -5.17
CA LEU A 247 11.69 19.17 -5.17
C LEU A 247 10.95 19.21 -6.52
N PHE A 248 11.66 19.02 -7.63
CA PHE A 248 11.07 18.89 -8.94
C PHE A 248 10.11 17.70 -9.02
N LEU A 249 10.58 16.49 -8.71
CA LEU A 249 9.74 15.29 -8.73
C LEU A 249 8.56 15.40 -7.77
N LEU A 250 8.79 15.92 -6.56
CA LEU A 250 7.73 16.10 -5.56
C LEU A 250 6.64 17.05 -6.06
N LYS A 251 7.03 18.15 -6.75
CA LYS A 251 6.11 19.08 -7.41
C LYS A 251 5.33 18.37 -8.50
N GLU A 252 5.99 17.61 -9.37
CA GLU A 252 5.35 16.94 -10.52
C GLU A 252 4.43 15.78 -10.09
N THR A 253 4.59 15.23 -8.86
CA THR A 253 3.55 14.35 -8.29
C THR A 253 2.24 15.08 -8.00
N GLY A 254 2.26 16.40 -7.84
CA GLY A 254 1.11 17.21 -7.40
C GLY A 254 0.64 16.89 -5.98
N SER A 255 1.43 16.17 -5.17
CA SER A 255 1.05 15.72 -3.82
C SER A 255 1.30 16.80 -2.77
N ARG A 256 0.23 17.46 -2.33
CA ARG A 256 0.29 18.41 -1.19
C ARG A 256 0.67 17.69 0.11
N GLY A 257 0.18 16.47 0.30
CA GLY A 257 0.54 15.60 1.43
C GLY A 257 2.04 15.30 1.48
N GLY A 258 2.66 15.02 0.33
CA GLY A 258 4.10 14.80 0.23
C GLY A 258 4.94 16.04 0.62
N ILE A 259 4.53 17.22 0.17
CA ILE A 259 5.18 18.49 0.58
C ILE A 259 5.03 18.72 2.08
N LEU A 260 3.83 18.52 2.64
CA LEU A 260 3.59 18.66 4.07
C LEU A 260 4.43 17.64 4.87
N ALA A 261 4.52 16.41 4.42
CA ALA A 261 5.35 15.38 5.05
C ALA A 261 6.83 15.75 5.09
N LEU A 262 7.35 16.32 4.01
CA LEU A 262 8.72 16.84 3.98
C LEU A 262 8.92 17.97 4.99
N ILE A 263 8.01 18.94 5.05
CA ILE A 263 8.09 20.07 5.99
C ILE A 263 8.08 19.56 7.44
N VAL A 264 7.16 18.64 7.76
CA VAL A 264 7.08 18.01 9.10
C VAL A 264 8.35 17.22 9.40
N GLY A 265 8.85 16.45 8.44
CA GLY A 265 10.10 15.70 8.57
C GLY A 265 11.29 16.59 8.88
N ILE A 266 11.44 17.71 8.16
CA ILE A 266 12.49 18.72 8.42
C ILE A 266 12.32 19.33 9.81
N ALA A 267 11.11 19.73 10.19
CA ALA A 267 10.84 20.33 11.49
C ALA A 267 11.24 19.40 12.65
N PHE A 268 10.80 18.13 12.62
CA PHE A 268 11.15 17.14 13.65
C PHE A 268 12.65 16.83 13.68
N THR A 269 13.30 16.78 12.52
CA THR A 269 14.75 16.55 12.43
C THR A 269 15.52 17.73 13.04
N ILE A 270 15.14 18.97 12.74
CA ILE A 270 15.72 20.16 13.36
C ILE A 270 15.50 20.15 14.87
N LEU A 271 14.30 19.82 15.34
CA LEU A 271 13.97 19.75 16.77
C LEU A 271 14.75 18.64 17.50
N ALA A 272 15.10 17.55 16.83
CA ALA A 272 15.97 16.52 17.39
C ALA A 272 17.44 16.96 17.49
N PHE A 273 17.86 17.98 16.72
CA PHE A 273 19.22 18.49 16.66
C PHE A 273 19.42 19.61 17.66
N ARG A 274 20.43 19.50 18.55
CA ARG A 274 20.97 20.54 19.48
C ARG A 274 20.01 21.42 20.29
N ILE A 275 18.70 21.16 20.28
CA ILE A 275 17.75 21.97 21.04
C ILE A 275 17.74 21.51 22.52
N PRO A 276 17.82 22.41 23.50
CA PRO A 276 17.74 22.08 24.92
C PRO A 276 16.47 21.25 25.21
N ARG A 277 16.59 20.23 26.10
CA ARG A 277 15.50 19.30 26.40
C ARG A 277 14.19 19.99 26.78
N ARG A 278 14.24 21.11 27.51
CA ARG A 278 13.07 21.90 27.92
C ARG A 278 12.34 22.51 26.72
N ILE A 279 13.09 23.17 25.81
CA ILE A 279 12.52 23.79 24.61
C ILE A 279 11.96 22.72 23.68
N ARG A 280 12.61 21.57 23.57
CA ARG A 280 12.17 20.44 22.77
C ARG A 280 10.81 19.91 23.21
N PHE A 281 10.60 19.80 24.55
CA PHE A 281 9.29 19.40 25.07
C PHE A 281 8.19 20.39 24.66
N PHE A 282 8.44 21.70 24.76
CA PHE A 282 7.52 22.74 24.29
C PHE A 282 7.27 22.65 22.78
N CYS A 283 8.30 22.40 21.96
CA CYS A 283 8.15 22.25 20.52
C CYS A 283 7.30 21.03 20.17
N TYR A 284 7.50 19.89 20.83
CA TYR A 284 6.66 18.70 20.63
C TYR A 284 5.20 18.94 21.10
N ALA A 285 5.00 19.68 22.18
CA ALA A 285 3.67 20.06 22.65
C ALA A 285 2.96 21.05 21.72
N LEU A 286 3.71 21.88 20.98
CA LEU A 286 3.17 22.79 19.96
C LEU A 286 2.72 22.06 18.70
N ILE A 287 3.23 20.87 18.40
CA ILE A 287 2.89 20.14 17.17
C ILE A 287 1.38 19.83 17.08
N PRO A 288 0.72 19.28 18.12
CA PRO A 288 -0.73 19.11 18.11
C PRO A 288 -1.48 20.42 17.90
N VAL A 289 -0.99 21.52 18.47
CA VAL A 289 -1.57 22.86 18.33
C VAL A 289 -1.40 23.37 16.89
N MET A 290 -0.22 23.18 16.30
CA MET A 290 0.02 23.52 14.89
C MET A 290 -0.82 22.67 13.95
N LEU A 291 -0.97 21.37 14.23
CA LEU A 291 -1.85 20.48 13.47
C LEU A 291 -3.31 20.90 13.59
N ALA A 292 -3.78 21.24 14.80
CA ALA A 292 -5.13 21.75 15.01
C ALA A 292 -5.34 23.09 14.30
N GLY A 293 -4.38 24.01 14.39
CA GLY A 293 -4.41 25.29 13.65
C GLY A 293 -4.39 25.07 12.13
N PHE A 294 -3.61 24.13 11.64
CA PHE A 294 -3.60 23.74 10.24
C PHE A 294 -4.95 23.15 9.81
N VAL A 295 -5.58 22.30 10.62
CA VAL A 295 -6.94 21.79 10.39
C VAL A 295 -7.97 22.91 10.26
N ILE A 296 -7.88 23.91 11.17
CA ILE A 296 -8.78 25.08 11.14
C ILE A 296 -8.56 25.89 9.86
N LEU A 297 -7.29 26.16 9.49
CA LEU A 297 -6.93 26.87 8.26
C LEU A 297 -7.44 26.13 7.01
N VAL A 298 -7.28 24.80 6.99
CA VAL A 298 -7.78 23.95 5.89
C VAL A 298 -9.30 24.03 5.78
N LYS A 299 -10.03 24.02 6.91
CA LYS A 299 -11.50 24.19 6.91
C LYS A 299 -11.94 25.57 6.41
N MET A 300 -11.15 26.60 6.67
CA MET A 300 -11.45 27.96 6.22
C MET A 300 -11.12 28.22 4.74
N TRP A 301 -10.25 27.43 4.13
CA TRP A 301 -9.75 27.67 2.78
C TRP A 301 -10.37 26.71 1.74
N ARG A 302 -11.25 27.23 0.90
CA ARG A 302 -12.01 26.45 -0.13
C ARG A 302 -11.12 25.63 -1.10
N GLY A 303 -9.82 25.91 -1.19
CA GLY A 303 -8.87 25.19 -2.05
C GLY A 303 -8.38 23.84 -1.51
N PHE A 304 -8.79 23.40 -0.32
CA PHE A 304 -8.33 22.19 0.36
C PHE A 304 -9.41 21.11 0.51
N ALA A 305 -10.39 21.07 -0.38
CA ALA A 305 -11.51 20.12 -0.33
C ALA A 305 -11.06 18.65 -0.11
N SER A 306 -10.00 18.21 -0.80
CA SER A 306 -9.49 16.84 -0.65
C SER A 306 -8.93 16.53 0.76
N MET A 307 -8.51 17.54 1.52
CA MET A 307 -8.10 17.34 2.92
C MET A 307 -9.30 17.33 3.87
N LEU A 308 -10.36 18.08 3.56
CA LEU A 308 -11.61 18.02 4.31
C LEU A 308 -12.24 16.64 4.23
N PHE A 309 -12.23 16.02 3.04
CA PHE A 309 -12.68 14.65 2.87
C PHE A 309 -11.91 13.65 3.74
N ARG A 310 -10.59 13.85 3.95
CA ARG A 310 -9.82 12.98 4.83
C ARG A 310 -10.27 13.01 6.30
N PHE A 311 -10.75 14.16 6.79
CA PHE A 311 -11.32 14.22 8.14
C PHE A 311 -12.62 13.43 8.25
N ASP A 312 -13.45 13.46 7.21
CA ASP A 312 -14.65 12.63 7.14
C ASP A 312 -14.27 11.12 7.13
N TYR A 313 -13.24 10.74 6.37
CA TYR A 313 -12.69 9.37 6.38
C TYR A 313 -12.18 8.95 7.77
N PHE A 314 -11.48 9.85 8.47
CA PHE A 314 -10.95 9.57 9.81
C PHE A 314 -12.05 9.40 10.83
N LYS A 315 -13.07 10.27 10.78
CA LYS A 315 -14.26 10.18 11.64
C LYS A 315 -14.99 8.85 11.40
N ALA A 316 -15.32 8.55 10.15
CA ALA A 316 -16.00 7.32 9.79
C ALA A 316 -15.19 6.07 10.20
N ALA A 317 -13.87 6.07 9.97
CA ALA A 317 -12.99 4.97 10.40
C ALA A 317 -13.02 4.75 11.92
N PHE A 318 -13.04 5.84 12.68
CA PHE A 318 -13.10 5.78 14.14
C PHE A 318 -14.45 5.27 14.62
N GLU A 319 -15.55 5.73 14.04
CA GLU A 319 -16.91 5.26 14.34
C GLU A 319 -17.08 3.76 14.02
N MET A 320 -16.55 3.27 12.88
CA MET A 320 -16.51 1.85 12.53
C MET A 320 -15.76 1.03 13.60
N MET A 321 -14.59 1.53 14.05
CA MET A 321 -13.80 0.85 15.08
C MET A 321 -14.57 0.81 16.41
N LEU A 322 -15.28 1.87 16.79
CA LEU A 322 -16.10 1.90 18.01
C LEU A 322 -17.31 0.97 17.93
N ALA A 323 -17.92 0.86 16.75
CA ALA A 323 -19.04 -0.07 16.51
C ALA A 323 -18.60 -1.54 16.59
N HIS A 324 -17.36 -1.85 16.15
CA HIS A 324 -16.81 -3.20 16.11
C HIS A 324 -15.39 -3.25 16.73
N PRO A 325 -15.24 -3.05 18.07
CA PRO A 325 -13.92 -2.81 18.67
C PRO A 325 -12.97 -4.01 18.62
N LEU A 326 -13.47 -5.24 18.53
CA LEU A 326 -12.61 -6.44 18.50
C LEU A 326 -12.20 -6.87 17.10
N SER A 327 -13.03 -6.60 16.09
CA SER A 327 -12.88 -7.15 14.74
C SER A 327 -12.82 -6.08 13.64
N GLY A 328 -13.17 -4.84 13.95
CA GLY A 328 -13.45 -3.85 12.93
C GLY A 328 -14.67 -4.21 12.07
N ALA A 329 -14.94 -3.42 11.06
CA ALA A 329 -16.02 -3.64 10.10
C ALA A 329 -15.73 -4.74 9.06
N GLY A 330 -14.51 -5.26 9.04
CA GLY A 330 -14.02 -6.27 8.10
C GLY A 330 -12.99 -5.72 7.11
N TRP A 331 -12.01 -6.56 6.74
CA TRP A 331 -11.01 -6.18 5.73
C TRP A 331 -11.67 -5.99 4.36
N GLY A 332 -11.38 -4.81 3.75
CA GLY A 332 -11.93 -4.41 2.47
C GLY A 332 -13.34 -3.86 2.53
N GLU A 333 -13.96 -3.82 3.72
CA GLU A 333 -15.32 -3.29 3.90
C GLU A 333 -15.35 -1.78 4.12
N PHE A 334 -14.20 -1.12 4.27
CA PHE A 334 -14.15 0.34 4.50
C PHE A 334 -14.96 1.10 3.44
N PHE A 335 -14.83 0.73 2.18
CA PHE A 335 -15.58 1.32 1.07
C PHE A 335 -17.10 1.30 1.31
N HIS A 336 -17.63 0.14 1.75
CA HIS A 336 -19.07 -0.03 1.94
C HIS A 336 -19.56 0.64 3.21
N GLU A 337 -18.87 0.43 4.31
CA GLU A 337 -19.24 1.01 5.61
C GLU A 337 -19.09 2.53 5.60
N TYR A 338 -18.07 3.08 4.92
CA TYR A 338 -17.91 4.52 4.78
C TYR A 338 -19.15 5.19 4.18
N LEU A 339 -19.83 4.57 3.21
CA LEU A 339 -21.06 5.10 2.60
C LEU A 339 -22.21 5.29 3.62
N ILE A 340 -22.16 4.57 4.74
CA ILE A 340 -23.12 4.67 5.85
C ILE A 340 -22.65 5.75 6.85
N TYR A 341 -21.39 5.71 7.27
CA TYR A 341 -20.84 6.55 8.34
C TYR A 341 -20.44 7.97 7.89
N LYS A 342 -20.18 8.20 6.60
CA LYS A 342 -19.73 9.52 6.11
C LYS A 342 -20.77 10.62 6.43
N ASP A 343 -20.28 11.83 6.72
CA ASP A 343 -21.12 12.99 6.96
C ASP A 343 -21.44 13.75 5.66
N LEU A 344 -20.52 13.75 4.72
CA LEU A 344 -20.62 14.55 3.49
C LEU A 344 -21.53 13.89 2.46
N ILE A 345 -22.42 14.70 1.88
CA ILE A 345 -23.27 14.30 0.76
C ILE A 345 -22.45 14.48 -0.52
N ASN A 346 -21.87 13.41 -1.01
CA ASN A 346 -21.08 13.35 -2.24
C ASN A 346 -21.00 11.90 -2.75
N ASP A 347 -20.39 11.71 -3.91
CA ASP A 347 -20.12 10.41 -4.55
C ASP A 347 -18.79 9.77 -4.11
N GLU A 348 -18.03 10.43 -3.24
CA GLU A 348 -16.75 9.91 -2.73
C GLU A 348 -16.95 8.60 -1.97
N ALA A 349 -16.15 7.61 -2.35
CA ALA A 349 -16.14 6.27 -1.78
C ALA A 349 -14.71 5.69 -1.82
N PRO A 350 -13.83 6.11 -0.90
CA PRO A 350 -12.44 5.63 -0.86
C PRO A 350 -12.37 4.19 -0.35
N HIS A 351 -11.39 3.43 -0.84
CA HIS A 351 -11.16 2.04 -0.39
C HIS A 351 -10.57 1.95 1.02
N GLY A 352 -9.99 3.03 1.52
CA GLY A 352 -9.43 3.11 2.87
C GLY A 352 -9.41 4.54 3.40
N PRO A 353 -9.20 4.74 4.71
CA PRO A 353 -9.26 6.06 5.35
C PRO A 353 -8.05 6.94 5.11
N HIS A 354 -7.13 6.58 4.21
CA HIS A 354 -5.86 7.30 3.98
C HIS A 354 -5.03 7.49 5.25
N ASN A 355 -5.10 6.54 6.18
CA ASN A 355 -4.38 6.55 7.45
C ASN A 355 -4.15 5.11 7.91
N PHE A 356 -2.87 4.71 8.06
CA PHE A 356 -2.53 3.32 8.37
C PHE A 356 -3.15 2.82 9.68
N ILE A 357 -3.08 3.61 10.74
CA ILE A 357 -3.57 3.19 12.06
C ILE A 357 -5.10 3.07 12.05
N LEU A 358 -5.78 4.04 11.45
CA LEU A 358 -7.23 4.02 11.33
C LEU A 358 -7.73 2.92 10.37
N ALA A 359 -6.99 2.63 9.30
CA ALA A 359 -7.31 1.52 8.41
C ALA A 359 -7.25 0.18 9.14
N ALA A 360 -6.19 -0.05 9.92
CA ALA A 360 -6.08 -1.24 10.74
C ALA A 360 -7.20 -1.33 11.79
N GLY A 361 -7.51 -0.23 12.47
CA GLY A 361 -8.54 -0.16 13.50
C GLY A 361 -9.95 -0.37 12.96
N SER A 362 -10.32 0.37 11.92
CA SER A 362 -11.65 0.30 11.33
C SER A 362 -11.97 -1.05 10.69
N GLN A 363 -10.97 -1.76 10.18
CA GLN A 363 -11.16 -2.99 9.43
C GLN A 363 -10.79 -4.27 10.21
N ALA A 364 -9.94 -4.17 11.27
CA ALA A 364 -9.51 -5.32 12.06
C ALA A 364 -9.53 -5.06 13.59
N GLY A 365 -10.13 -3.96 14.04
CA GLY A 365 -10.40 -3.67 15.45
C GLY A 365 -9.25 -3.03 16.22
N THR A 366 -9.49 -2.75 17.50
CA THR A 366 -8.59 -1.98 18.39
C THR A 366 -7.22 -2.66 18.56
N GLY A 367 -7.16 -4.00 18.53
CA GLY A 367 -5.88 -4.72 18.59
C GLY A 367 -4.97 -4.36 17.43
N ALA A 368 -5.48 -4.39 16.21
CA ALA A 368 -4.74 -4.02 15.00
C ALA A 368 -4.39 -2.50 14.98
N PHE A 369 -5.29 -1.64 15.48
CA PHE A 369 -5.05 -0.21 15.69
C PHE A 369 -3.82 0.03 16.58
N LEU A 370 -3.77 -0.58 17.75
CA LEU A 370 -2.66 -0.39 18.70
C LEU A 370 -1.35 -0.94 18.14
N ILE A 371 -1.36 -2.13 17.55
CA ILE A 371 -0.16 -2.76 17.00
C ILE A 371 0.40 -1.93 15.83
N SER A 372 -0.45 -1.44 14.92
CA SER A 372 -0.01 -0.60 13.80
C SER A 372 0.59 0.74 14.27
N GLY A 373 0.01 1.34 15.32
CA GLY A 373 0.58 2.52 15.97
C GLY A 373 1.99 2.27 16.53
N ILE A 374 2.17 1.17 17.25
CA ILE A 374 3.47 0.78 17.82
C ILE A 374 4.49 0.49 16.70
N LEU A 375 4.08 -0.18 15.61
CA LEU A 375 4.92 -0.47 14.45
C LEU A 375 5.49 0.80 13.80
N LEU A 376 4.71 1.87 13.72
CA LEU A 376 5.18 3.17 13.22
C LEU A 376 6.08 3.90 14.24
N LEU A 377 5.74 3.84 15.52
CA LEU A 377 6.42 4.59 16.56
C LEU A 377 7.82 4.06 16.90
N ILE A 378 8.05 2.73 16.82
CA ILE A 378 9.35 2.13 17.19
C ILE A 378 10.49 2.64 16.30
N PRO A 379 10.47 2.52 14.95
CA PRO A 379 11.56 3.01 14.13
C PRO A 379 11.67 4.53 14.15
N LEU A 380 10.55 5.25 14.28
CA LEU A 380 10.52 6.70 14.44
C LEU A 380 11.25 7.16 15.70
N ALA A 381 10.89 6.61 16.86
CA ALA A 381 11.51 6.94 18.14
C ALA A 381 13.00 6.56 18.15
N ALA A 382 13.34 5.41 17.58
CA ALA A 382 14.72 4.97 17.45
C ALA A 382 15.56 5.93 16.61
N ALA A 383 15.06 6.36 15.45
CA ALA A 383 15.75 7.30 14.57
C ALA A 383 15.99 8.65 15.26
N LEU A 384 14.95 9.22 15.88
CA LEU A 384 15.04 10.48 16.61
C LEU A 384 16.05 10.41 17.77
N TYR A 385 16.03 9.32 18.53
CA TYR A 385 16.98 9.08 19.62
C TYR A 385 18.43 8.98 19.12
N LEU A 386 18.67 8.16 18.09
CA LEU A 386 20.02 7.95 17.54
C LEU A 386 20.60 9.22 16.93
N PHE A 387 19.79 9.98 16.21
CA PHE A 387 20.23 11.25 15.65
C PHE A 387 20.49 12.30 16.74
N HIS A 388 19.59 12.41 17.72
CA HIS A 388 19.82 13.29 18.85
C HIS A 388 21.13 12.96 19.58
N LYS A 389 21.37 11.68 19.88
CA LYS A 389 22.59 11.22 20.52
C LYS A 389 23.83 11.56 19.71
N ALA A 390 23.82 11.27 18.39
CA ALA A 390 24.94 11.59 17.49
C ALA A 390 25.22 13.10 17.42
N SER A 391 24.18 13.93 17.58
CA SER A 391 24.33 15.39 17.57
C SER A 391 24.96 15.96 18.85
N VAL A 392 24.89 15.22 19.96
CA VAL A 392 25.39 15.65 21.29
C VAL A 392 26.77 15.04 21.60
N SER A 393 27.00 13.76 21.21
CA SER A 393 28.22 13.01 21.61
C SER A 393 29.45 13.25 20.74
N GLY A 394 29.36 14.15 19.73
CA GLY A 394 30.52 14.44 18.87
C GLY A 394 30.88 13.28 17.91
N ASP A 395 29.93 12.42 17.60
CA ASP A 395 30.10 11.35 16.58
C ASP A 395 30.69 11.90 15.30
N ASP A 396 31.35 11.05 14.53
CA ASP A 396 31.86 11.38 13.20
C ASP A 396 30.80 12.08 12.34
N ALA A 397 31.21 13.10 11.61
CA ALA A 397 30.31 13.91 10.78
C ALA A 397 29.55 13.07 9.76
N ASP A 398 30.18 12.04 9.22
CA ASP A 398 29.58 11.12 8.26
C ASP A 398 28.48 10.26 8.89
N ASP A 399 28.69 9.72 10.09
CA ASP A 399 27.70 8.94 10.83
C ASP A 399 26.49 9.81 11.22
N ARG A 400 26.75 11.03 11.68
CA ARG A 400 25.71 12.01 12.02
C ARG A 400 24.83 12.38 10.83
N ILE A 401 25.41 12.58 9.63
CA ILE A 401 24.67 12.88 8.41
C ILE A 401 23.80 11.70 7.96
N MET A 402 24.31 10.48 8.07
CA MET A 402 23.52 9.27 7.76
C MET A 402 22.34 9.12 8.72
N LYS A 403 22.54 9.30 10.01
CA LYS A 403 21.44 9.28 11.00
C LYS A 403 20.43 10.40 10.77
N CYS A 404 20.88 11.59 10.34
CA CYS A 404 20.01 12.70 9.92
C CYS A 404 19.12 12.29 8.74
N GLY A 405 19.72 11.73 7.67
CA GLY A 405 19.00 11.26 6.49
C GLY A 405 17.98 10.17 6.83
N MET A 406 18.36 9.17 7.64
CA MET A 406 17.45 8.12 8.11
C MET A 406 16.29 8.68 8.94
N THR A 407 16.57 9.66 9.80
CA THR A 407 15.54 10.31 10.63
C THR A 407 14.57 11.09 9.78
N LEU A 408 15.05 11.95 8.89
CA LEU A 408 14.20 12.71 7.97
C LEU A 408 13.34 11.78 7.11
N ALA A 409 13.91 10.70 6.58
CA ALA A 409 13.22 9.70 5.77
C ALA A 409 12.06 9.05 6.52
N ILE A 410 12.33 8.47 7.70
CA ILE A 410 11.31 7.72 8.44
C ILE A 410 10.24 8.63 9.05
N VAL A 411 10.59 9.84 9.51
CA VAL A 411 9.63 10.82 10.02
C VAL A 411 8.67 11.26 8.92
N SER A 412 9.22 11.66 7.76
CA SER A 412 8.41 12.11 6.63
C SER A 412 7.46 11.00 6.13
N TRP A 413 7.97 9.78 5.98
CA TRP A 413 7.17 8.64 5.53
C TRP A 413 6.08 8.26 6.54
N THR A 414 6.41 8.22 7.84
CA THR A 414 5.46 7.93 8.91
C THR A 414 4.32 8.95 8.92
N PHE A 415 4.65 10.25 8.85
CA PHE A 415 3.64 11.29 8.77
C PHE A 415 2.78 11.17 7.51
N HIS A 416 3.40 10.91 6.35
CA HIS A 416 2.67 10.72 5.10
C HIS A 416 1.73 9.52 5.15
N SER A 417 2.10 8.45 5.85
CA SER A 417 1.26 7.26 6.05
C SER A 417 0.06 7.49 6.99
N MET A 418 0.03 8.64 7.68
CA MET A 418 -1.14 9.08 8.46
C MET A 418 -2.15 9.89 7.64
N ILE A 419 -1.82 10.21 6.38
CA ILE A 419 -2.67 11.01 5.51
C ILE A 419 -2.80 10.42 4.09
N GLU A 420 -2.18 9.25 3.81
CA GLU A 420 -2.18 8.62 2.49
C GLU A 420 -2.03 7.08 2.58
N LEU A 421 -2.32 6.38 1.47
CA LEU A 421 -2.42 4.92 1.37
C LEU A 421 -1.06 4.21 1.21
N ASN A 422 0.03 4.73 1.76
CA ASN A 422 1.36 4.13 1.66
C ASN A 422 1.38 2.66 2.12
N TYR A 423 0.60 2.35 3.17
CA TYR A 423 0.56 1.03 3.81
C TYR A 423 -0.04 -0.07 2.93
N GLU A 424 -0.87 0.28 1.97
CA GLU A 424 -1.48 -0.66 1.01
C GLU A 424 -0.53 -1.03 -0.14
N THR A 425 0.58 -0.31 -0.28
CA THR A 425 1.54 -0.50 -1.37
C THR A 425 2.80 -1.18 -0.86
N PRO A 426 3.04 -2.47 -1.24
CA PRO A 426 4.22 -3.20 -0.77
C PRO A 426 5.54 -2.49 -1.07
N GLY A 427 5.68 -1.89 -2.25
CA GLY A 427 6.87 -1.14 -2.66
C GLY A 427 7.24 -0.01 -1.70
N SER A 428 6.26 0.69 -1.12
CA SER A 428 6.47 1.74 -0.14
C SER A 428 6.70 1.15 1.26
N THR A 429 5.77 0.32 1.75
CA THR A 429 5.77 -0.18 3.14
C THR A 429 6.91 -1.14 3.42
N ALA A 430 7.21 -2.08 2.51
CA ALA A 430 8.33 -2.99 2.71
C ALA A 430 9.68 -2.25 2.65
N THR A 431 9.82 -1.20 1.82
CA THR A 431 11.01 -0.32 1.87
C THR A 431 11.13 0.39 3.21
N ALA A 432 10.03 0.87 3.79
CA ALA A 432 10.03 1.48 5.12
C ALA A 432 10.36 0.46 6.23
N ILE A 433 9.89 -0.79 6.13
CA ILE A 433 10.29 -1.90 7.02
C ILE A 433 11.79 -2.15 6.93
N ALA A 434 12.37 -2.18 5.73
CA ALA A 434 13.80 -2.34 5.53
C ALA A 434 14.59 -1.20 6.18
N LEU A 435 14.19 0.06 5.98
CA LEU A 435 14.81 1.21 6.63
C LEU A 435 14.65 1.16 8.15
N GLY A 436 13.46 0.83 8.66
CA GLY A 436 13.19 0.65 10.08
C GLY A 436 14.11 -0.41 10.69
N SER A 437 14.28 -1.54 10.04
CA SER A 437 15.19 -2.60 10.47
C SER A 437 16.66 -2.14 10.50
N LEU A 438 17.09 -1.35 9.51
CA LEU A 438 18.43 -0.73 9.49
C LEU A 438 18.63 0.24 10.66
N ILE A 439 17.63 1.04 11.00
CA ILE A 439 17.66 1.94 12.14
C ILE A 439 17.81 1.15 13.45
N LEU A 440 17.09 0.04 13.61
CA LEU A 440 17.08 -0.79 14.81
C LEU A 440 18.38 -1.60 15.02
N VAL A 441 19.19 -1.80 13.99
CA VAL A 441 20.53 -2.41 14.12
C VAL A 441 21.67 -1.39 14.12
N ALA A 442 21.38 -0.10 13.97
CA ALA A 442 22.40 0.95 13.98
C ALA A 442 23.09 1.04 15.35
N LYS A 443 24.38 1.44 15.32
CA LYS A 443 25.19 1.58 16.55
C LYS A 443 24.51 2.48 17.58
N GLY A 444 24.23 1.92 18.74
CA GLY A 444 23.59 2.63 19.85
C GLY A 444 22.08 2.41 19.98
N ALA A 445 21.45 1.65 19.04
CA ALA A 445 20.04 1.28 19.15
C ALA A 445 19.78 0.34 20.35
N ASP A 446 20.76 -0.51 20.69
CA ASP A 446 20.77 -1.40 21.86
C ASP A 446 20.54 -0.70 23.20
N ARG A 447 20.76 0.61 23.25
CA ARG A 447 20.58 1.45 24.45
C ARG A 447 19.20 2.11 24.56
N ILE A 448 18.33 1.94 23.56
CA ILE A 448 16.99 2.55 23.54
C ILE A 448 16.08 1.85 24.54
N VAL A 449 16.14 0.52 24.58
CA VAL A 449 15.40 -0.32 25.52
C VAL A 449 16.29 -1.46 25.95
N SER A 450 16.49 -1.60 27.25
CA SER A 450 17.17 -2.74 27.87
C SER A 450 16.18 -3.89 28.06
N LEU A 451 15.74 -4.50 26.96
CA LEU A 451 14.96 -5.72 27.05
C LEU A 451 15.86 -6.89 27.50
N PRO A 452 15.41 -7.74 28.42
CA PRO A 452 16.24 -8.86 28.88
C PRO A 452 16.57 -9.79 27.72
N VAL A 453 17.87 -9.94 27.46
CA VAL A 453 18.37 -10.95 26.53
C VAL A 453 18.34 -12.29 27.27
N PRO A 454 17.85 -13.40 26.66
CA PRO A 454 17.88 -14.70 27.29
C PRO A 454 19.30 -15.08 27.72
N GLU A 455 19.59 -15.13 29.01
CA GLU A 455 20.95 -15.36 29.51
C GLU A 455 21.36 -16.83 29.47
N THR A 456 20.42 -17.75 29.71
CA THR A 456 20.70 -19.18 29.74
C THR A 456 20.56 -19.83 28.36
N ALA A 457 21.39 -20.83 28.07
CA ALA A 457 21.34 -21.57 26.80
C ALA A 457 19.96 -22.19 26.53
N GLY A 458 19.26 -22.66 27.55
CA GLY A 458 17.90 -23.20 27.44
C GLY A 458 16.88 -22.15 27.04
N LYS A 459 16.92 -20.95 27.63
CA LYS A 459 16.03 -19.83 27.25
C LYS A 459 16.30 -19.35 25.82
N LYS A 460 17.58 -19.27 25.39
CA LYS A 460 17.94 -18.93 24.01
C LYS A 460 17.35 -19.94 23.01
N LYS A 461 17.52 -21.24 23.29
CA LYS A 461 16.98 -22.31 22.44
C LYS A 461 15.44 -22.25 22.35
N LEU A 462 14.77 -22.03 23.47
CA LEU A 462 13.30 -21.88 23.49
C LEU A 462 12.84 -20.68 22.67
N CYS A 463 13.48 -19.51 22.85
CA CYS A 463 13.15 -18.30 22.07
C CYS A 463 13.39 -18.50 20.57
N SER A 464 14.50 -19.13 20.17
CA SER A 464 14.76 -19.47 18.76
C SER A 464 13.70 -20.41 18.20
N MET A 465 13.31 -21.43 18.97
CA MET A 465 12.27 -22.37 18.56
C MET A 465 10.91 -21.69 18.38
N LEU A 466 10.50 -20.85 19.34
CA LEU A 466 9.26 -20.05 19.22
C LEU A 466 9.29 -19.12 18.01
N PHE A 467 10.42 -18.46 17.77
CA PHE A 467 10.59 -17.59 16.62
C PHE A 467 10.46 -18.35 15.29
N LEU A 468 11.04 -19.54 15.20
CA LEU A 468 10.90 -20.42 14.03
C LEU A 468 9.48 -20.96 13.86
N LEU A 469 8.78 -21.30 14.94
CA LEU A 469 7.39 -21.71 14.89
C LEU A 469 6.47 -20.58 14.40
N ILE A 470 6.66 -19.35 14.88
CA ILE A 470 5.94 -18.18 14.40
C ILE A 470 6.22 -17.96 12.91
N SER A 471 7.50 -18.08 12.49
CA SER A 471 7.89 -17.97 11.09
C SER A 471 7.20 -19.01 10.20
N ALA A 472 7.12 -20.25 10.67
CA ALA A 472 6.40 -21.32 9.96
C ALA A 472 4.90 -21.02 9.86
N GLY A 473 4.28 -20.52 10.93
CA GLY A 473 2.89 -20.06 10.92
C GLY A 473 2.63 -18.94 9.92
N LEU A 474 3.56 -17.98 9.81
CA LEU A 474 3.47 -16.90 8.81
C LEU A 474 3.52 -17.42 7.36
N ILE A 475 4.27 -18.48 7.10
CA ILE A 475 4.36 -19.11 5.77
C ILE A 475 3.09 -19.90 5.45
N LEU A 476 2.48 -20.52 6.44
CA LEU A 476 1.34 -21.43 6.24
C LEU A 476 0.16 -20.74 5.57
N TYR A 477 -0.20 -19.53 6.01
CA TYR A 477 -1.34 -18.80 5.45
C TYR A 477 -1.16 -18.46 3.96
N PRO A 478 -0.05 -17.82 3.52
CA PRO A 478 0.21 -17.64 2.09
C PRO A 478 0.26 -18.97 1.32
N ALA A 479 0.90 -20.01 1.87
CA ALA A 479 0.97 -21.31 1.20
C ALA A 479 -0.42 -21.91 0.90
N LEU A 480 -1.39 -21.71 1.78
CA LEU A 480 -2.75 -22.21 1.63
C LEU A 480 -3.63 -21.33 0.74
N LYS A 481 -3.52 -20.00 0.84
CA LYS A 481 -4.45 -19.06 0.21
C LYS A 481 -3.95 -18.44 -1.11
N LEU A 482 -2.66 -18.27 -1.24
CA LEU A 482 -2.07 -17.58 -2.37
C LEU A 482 -2.29 -18.29 -3.73
N PRO A 483 -2.16 -19.63 -3.86
CA PRO A 483 -2.41 -20.29 -5.14
C PRO A 483 -3.84 -20.04 -5.65
N GLN A 484 -4.82 -20.11 -4.75
CA GLN A 484 -6.22 -19.83 -5.07
C GLN A 484 -6.43 -18.35 -5.43
N ALA A 485 -5.85 -17.42 -4.67
CA ALA A 485 -5.98 -15.99 -4.91
C ALA A 485 -5.37 -15.57 -6.25
N VAL A 486 -4.16 -16.04 -6.56
CA VAL A 486 -3.49 -15.75 -7.84
C VAL A 486 -4.24 -16.39 -9.02
N ALA A 487 -4.65 -17.65 -8.89
CA ALA A 487 -5.42 -18.31 -9.95
C ALA A 487 -6.77 -17.61 -10.20
N GLY A 488 -7.46 -17.19 -9.13
CA GLY A 488 -8.70 -16.42 -9.22
C GLY A 488 -8.52 -15.08 -9.90
N GLU A 489 -7.48 -14.36 -9.53
CA GLU A 489 -7.11 -13.08 -10.14
C GLU A 489 -6.80 -13.21 -11.62
N MET A 490 -5.99 -14.20 -12.02
CA MET A 490 -5.67 -14.48 -13.42
C MET A 490 -6.92 -14.86 -14.22
N CYS A 491 -7.81 -15.64 -13.64
CA CYS A 491 -9.06 -16.04 -14.27
C CYS A 491 -10.00 -14.85 -14.45
N TYR A 492 -10.14 -14.02 -13.42
CA TYR A 492 -10.95 -12.80 -13.47
C TYR A 492 -10.41 -11.81 -14.49
N GLU A 493 -9.08 -11.58 -14.51
CA GLU A 493 -8.45 -10.69 -15.50
C GLU A 493 -8.73 -11.17 -16.94
N ARG A 494 -8.64 -12.46 -17.18
CA ARG A 494 -8.97 -13.04 -18.48
C ARG A 494 -10.44 -12.80 -18.86
N LEU A 495 -11.37 -12.98 -17.93
CA LEU A 495 -12.79 -12.70 -18.14
C LEU A 495 -13.02 -11.21 -18.35
N HIS A 496 -12.48 -10.36 -17.49
CA HIS A 496 -12.65 -8.91 -17.53
C HIS A 496 -12.09 -8.31 -18.82
N SER A 497 -10.86 -8.66 -19.21
CA SER A 497 -10.26 -8.20 -20.46
C SER A 497 -11.02 -8.67 -21.72
N SER A 498 -11.76 -9.75 -21.61
CA SER A 498 -12.60 -10.27 -22.71
C SER A 498 -13.97 -9.60 -22.77
N THR A 499 -14.49 -9.10 -21.63
CA THR A 499 -15.84 -8.54 -21.50
C THR A 499 -15.84 -7.01 -21.44
N ASP A 500 -14.72 -6.37 -21.11
CA ASP A 500 -14.62 -4.90 -21.05
C ASP A 500 -14.36 -4.32 -22.43
N VAL A 501 -15.41 -3.79 -23.03
CA VAL A 501 -15.38 -3.16 -24.35
C VAL A 501 -14.52 -1.88 -24.34
N ARG A 502 -14.36 -1.22 -23.20
CA ARG A 502 -13.61 0.05 -23.08
C ARG A 502 -12.10 -0.12 -23.16
N PHE A 503 -11.59 -1.24 -22.65
CA PHE A 503 -10.16 -1.55 -22.66
C PHE A 503 -9.83 -2.70 -23.61
N GLY A 504 -10.85 -3.24 -24.30
CA GLY A 504 -10.68 -4.30 -25.28
C GLY A 504 -9.63 -3.89 -26.31
N THR A 505 -8.38 -4.32 -26.09
CA THR A 505 -7.55 -4.61 -27.22
C THR A 505 -8.36 -5.58 -28.03
N PRO A 506 -8.67 -5.31 -29.32
CA PRO A 506 -9.05 -6.41 -30.15
C PRO A 506 -7.87 -7.40 -30.01
N ARG A 507 -8.08 -8.49 -29.25
CA ARG A 507 -7.24 -9.66 -29.47
C ARG A 507 -7.23 -9.81 -30.98
N LYS A 508 -6.08 -10.11 -31.55
CA LYS A 508 -6.03 -10.59 -32.93
C LYS A 508 -7.02 -11.77 -33.01
N GLY A 509 -8.30 -11.48 -33.29
CA GLY A 509 -9.37 -12.48 -33.22
C GLY A 509 -10.75 -11.82 -33.02
N ASN A 510 -11.79 -12.56 -33.28
CA ASN A 510 -13.18 -12.16 -33.08
C ASN A 510 -13.48 -11.90 -31.57
N PRO A 511 -14.43 -11.01 -31.23
CA PRO A 511 -14.91 -10.87 -29.88
C PRO A 511 -15.38 -12.23 -29.34
N PRO A 512 -15.22 -12.49 -28.00
CA PRO A 512 -15.60 -13.77 -27.44
C PRO A 512 -17.10 -14.00 -27.64
N THR A 513 -17.46 -15.24 -27.92
CA THR A 513 -18.87 -15.65 -27.99
C THR A 513 -19.47 -15.69 -26.57
N PRO A 514 -20.81 -15.59 -26.45
CA PRO A 514 -21.48 -15.75 -25.17
C PRO A 514 -21.10 -17.06 -24.45
N ASP A 515 -20.97 -18.17 -25.17
CA ASP A 515 -20.57 -19.45 -24.60
C ASP A 515 -19.12 -19.44 -24.07
N GLU A 516 -18.22 -18.70 -24.69
CA GLU A 516 -16.84 -18.54 -24.21
C GLU A 516 -16.79 -17.73 -22.94
N VAL A 517 -17.58 -16.64 -22.85
CA VAL A 517 -17.68 -15.82 -21.64
C VAL A 517 -18.28 -16.63 -20.50
N MET A 518 -19.33 -17.42 -20.77
CA MET A 518 -19.93 -18.29 -19.75
C MET A 518 -18.98 -19.39 -19.26
N ARG A 519 -18.16 -19.96 -20.13
CA ARG A 519 -17.10 -20.91 -19.73
C ARG A 519 -16.04 -20.22 -18.86
N MET A 520 -15.57 -19.02 -19.21
CA MET A 520 -14.64 -18.25 -18.38
C MET A 520 -15.25 -17.92 -17.00
N LEU A 521 -16.53 -17.56 -16.95
CA LEU A 521 -17.25 -17.35 -15.70
C LEU A 521 -17.28 -18.61 -14.85
N GLN A 522 -17.61 -19.77 -15.44
CA GLN A 522 -17.61 -21.05 -14.73
C GLN A 522 -16.23 -21.41 -14.18
N ASP A 523 -15.16 -21.15 -14.94
CA ASP A 523 -13.79 -21.37 -14.48
C ASP A 523 -13.45 -20.47 -13.28
N CYS A 524 -13.81 -19.18 -13.35
CA CYS A 524 -13.65 -18.27 -12.22
C CYS A 524 -14.45 -18.72 -10.99
N ALA A 525 -15.73 -19.09 -11.19
CA ALA A 525 -16.60 -19.53 -10.09
C ALA A 525 -16.11 -20.83 -9.43
N ARG A 526 -15.44 -21.71 -10.16
CA ARG A 526 -14.82 -22.92 -9.61
C ARG A 526 -13.60 -22.60 -8.74
N ILE A 527 -12.79 -21.61 -9.13
CA ILE A 527 -11.55 -21.21 -8.41
C ILE A 527 -11.89 -20.33 -7.21
N THR A 528 -12.77 -19.33 -7.42
CA THR A 528 -13.19 -18.34 -6.41
C THR A 528 -14.72 -18.29 -6.32
N PRO A 529 -15.36 -19.29 -5.68
CA PRO A 529 -16.83 -19.41 -5.67
C PRO A 529 -17.52 -18.26 -4.94
N ASP A 530 -16.82 -17.60 -4.03
CA ASP A 530 -17.36 -16.51 -3.21
C ASP A 530 -17.11 -15.12 -3.84
N SER A 531 -16.39 -15.03 -4.97
CA SER A 531 -16.12 -13.77 -5.65
C SER A 531 -17.35 -13.21 -6.37
N PRO A 532 -17.75 -11.94 -6.13
CA PRO A 532 -18.83 -11.29 -6.87
C PRO A 532 -18.41 -10.80 -8.26
N PHE A 533 -17.12 -10.55 -8.47
CA PHE A 533 -16.59 -9.82 -9.63
C PHE A 533 -16.80 -10.53 -10.97
N PRO A 534 -16.56 -11.85 -11.09
CA PRO A 534 -16.83 -12.56 -12.34
C PRO A 534 -18.29 -12.48 -12.77
N TYR A 535 -19.21 -12.58 -11.83
CA TYR A 535 -20.66 -12.52 -12.11
C TYR A 535 -21.08 -11.10 -12.53
N ALA A 536 -20.56 -10.07 -11.88
CA ALA A 536 -20.83 -8.68 -12.25
C ALA A 536 -20.27 -8.32 -13.64
N ALA A 537 -19.09 -8.86 -14.01
CA ALA A 537 -18.50 -8.68 -15.33
C ALA A 537 -19.33 -9.40 -16.42
N ALA A 538 -19.72 -10.64 -16.20
CA ALA A 538 -20.56 -11.40 -17.11
C ALA A 538 -21.96 -10.76 -17.27
N SER A 539 -22.57 -10.27 -16.17
CA SER A 539 -23.81 -9.50 -16.22
C SER A 539 -23.69 -8.27 -17.12
N SER A 540 -22.60 -7.51 -16.98
CA SER A 540 -22.36 -6.33 -17.82
C SER A 540 -22.19 -6.71 -19.29
N TYR A 541 -21.50 -7.79 -19.57
CA TYR A 541 -21.33 -8.31 -20.93
C TYR A 541 -22.67 -8.70 -21.56
N CYS A 542 -23.55 -9.43 -20.85
CA CYS A 542 -24.86 -9.80 -21.33
C CYS A 542 -25.70 -8.58 -21.79
N LEU A 543 -25.59 -7.43 -21.09
CA LEU A 543 -26.28 -6.21 -21.52
C LEU A 543 -25.77 -5.68 -22.87
N THR A 544 -24.52 -5.92 -23.24
CA THR A 544 -23.95 -5.50 -24.53
C THR A 544 -24.46 -6.35 -25.70
N LEU A 545 -24.96 -7.56 -25.41
CA LEU A 545 -25.51 -8.48 -26.44
C LEU A 545 -26.94 -8.14 -26.87
N GLY A 546 -27.62 -7.25 -26.11
CA GLY A 546 -28.95 -6.76 -26.44
C GLY A 546 -30.08 -7.28 -25.55
N PRO A 547 -31.32 -6.91 -25.85
CA PRO A 547 -32.47 -7.08 -24.94
C PRO A 547 -32.81 -8.56 -24.64
N PHE A 548 -32.46 -9.49 -25.49
CA PHE A 548 -32.71 -10.93 -25.26
C PHE A 548 -31.95 -11.50 -24.07
N TYR A 549 -30.80 -10.87 -23.67
CA TYR A 549 -29.94 -11.33 -22.60
C TYR A 549 -30.18 -10.60 -21.26
N VAL A 550 -31.22 -9.74 -21.18
CA VAL A 550 -31.48 -8.94 -19.98
C VAL A 550 -31.83 -9.82 -18.77
N ASN A 551 -32.59 -10.87 -18.92
CA ASN A 551 -32.94 -11.79 -17.84
C ASN A 551 -31.72 -12.55 -17.33
N GLU A 552 -30.84 -12.96 -18.22
CA GLU A 552 -29.58 -13.61 -17.86
C GLU A 552 -28.64 -12.63 -17.12
N SER A 553 -28.54 -11.40 -17.62
CA SER A 553 -27.82 -10.32 -16.92
C SER A 553 -28.32 -10.10 -15.50
N LEU A 554 -29.65 -10.06 -15.30
CA LEU A 554 -30.26 -9.90 -13.97
C LEU A 554 -29.95 -11.09 -13.05
N SER A 555 -30.03 -12.32 -13.57
CA SER A 555 -29.67 -13.53 -12.81
C SER A 555 -28.21 -13.52 -12.35
N LEU A 556 -27.29 -13.15 -13.23
CA LEU A 556 -25.87 -13.00 -12.90
C LEU A 556 -25.63 -11.87 -11.90
N LEU A 557 -26.35 -10.77 -12.03
CA LEU A 557 -26.25 -9.67 -11.07
C LEU A 557 -26.77 -10.05 -9.68
N ASP A 558 -27.83 -10.88 -9.60
CA ASP A 558 -28.33 -11.43 -8.33
C ASP A 558 -27.31 -12.36 -7.69
N GLU A 559 -26.57 -13.14 -8.47
CA GLU A 559 -25.45 -13.92 -7.97
C GLU A 559 -24.30 -13.06 -7.44
N ALA A 560 -24.02 -11.92 -8.09
CA ALA A 560 -23.04 -10.95 -7.58
C ALA A 560 -23.52 -10.28 -6.27
N ILE A 561 -24.79 -9.92 -6.19
CA ILE A 561 -25.41 -9.35 -4.97
C ILE A 561 -25.38 -10.34 -3.82
N ARG A 562 -25.65 -11.62 -4.07
CA ARG A 562 -25.61 -12.66 -3.04
C ARG A 562 -24.21 -12.77 -2.39
N ARG A 563 -23.14 -12.56 -3.18
CA ARG A 563 -21.74 -12.63 -2.75
C ARG A 563 -21.22 -11.32 -2.14
N ALA A 564 -21.81 -10.19 -2.51
CA ALA A 564 -21.46 -8.88 -1.97
C ALA A 564 -22.73 -8.07 -1.62
N PRO A 565 -23.46 -8.47 -0.57
CA PRO A 565 -24.77 -7.90 -0.23
C PRO A 565 -24.72 -6.44 0.26
N LYS A 566 -23.55 -5.94 0.64
CA LYS A 566 -23.36 -4.53 1.06
C LYS A 566 -23.00 -3.60 -0.10
N ARG A 567 -22.85 -4.10 -1.33
CA ARG A 567 -22.42 -3.29 -2.47
C ARG A 567 -23.60 -2.55 -3.12
N ALA A 568 -23.84 -1.32 -2.69
CA ALA A 568 -24.94 -0.46 -3.15
C ALA A 568 -25.01 -0.35 -4.68
N GLY A 569 -23.86 -0.24 -5.37
CA GLY A 569 -23.79 -0.11 -6.82
C GLY A 569 -24.39 -1.29 -7.59
N TYR A 570 -24.41 -2.51 -7.03
CA TYR A 570 -25.06 -3.66 -7.66
C TYR A 570 -26.59 -3.54 -7.64
N TYR A 571 -27.16 -3.07 -6.53
CA TYR A 571 -28.60 -2.82 -6.42
C TYR A 571 -29.02 -1.64 -7.30
N TYR A 572 -28.21 -0.60 -7.38
CA TYR A 572 -28.49 0.52 -8.27
C TYR A 572 -28.41 0.09 -9.75
N ARG A 573 -27.45 -0.72 -10.14
CA ARG A 573 -27.40 -1.32 -11.48
C ARG A 573 -28.64 -2.17 -11.77
N LYS A 574 -29.09 -2.98 -10.80
CA LYS A 574 -30.33 -3.77 -10.91
C LYS A 574 -31.55 -2.85 -11.13
N TYR A 575 -31.65 -1.76 -10.37
CA TYR A 575 -32.68 -0.73 -10.59
C TYR A 575 -32.65 -0.17 -12.00
N LEU A 576 -31.46 0.24 -12.49
CA LEU A 576 -31.32 0.81 -13.84
C LEU A 576 -31.75 -0.15 -14.95
N ILE A 577 -31.57 -1.46 -14.78
CA ILE A 577 -32.04 -2.47 -15.72
C ILE A 577 -33.55 -2.65 -15.60
N LEU A 578 -34.06 -2.86 -14.39
CA LEU A 578 -35.45 -3.22 -14.13
C LEU A 578 -36.43 -2.09 -14.47
N ARG A 579 -36.07 -0.82 -14.27
CA ARG A 579 -36.95 0.32 -14.53
C ARG A 579 -37.41 0.46 -15.99
N HIS A 580 -36.68 -0.18 -16.92
CA HIS A 580 -37.00 -0.19 -18.34
C HIS A 580 -37.80 -1.43 -18.78
N LEU A 581 -38.09 -2.36 -17.85
CA LEU A 581 -38.79 -3.60 -18.15
C LEU A 581 -40.29 -3.46 -17.77
N PRO A 582 -41.21 -3.78 -18.71
CA PRO A 582 -42.65 -3.74 -18.42
C PRO A 582 -43.00 -4.67 -17.24
N GLY A 583 -43.81 -4.19 -16.32
CA GLY A 583 -44.31 -4.98 -15.18
C GLY A 583 -43.35 -5.20 -14.03
N ARG A 584 -42.09 -4.69 -14.09
CA ARG A 584 -41.09 -4.87 -13.03
C ARG A 584 -40.77 -3.61 -12.23
N VAL A 585 -41.65 -2.62 -12.24
CA VAL A 585 -41.44 -1.33 -11.54
C VAL A 585 -41.27 -1.54 -10.04
N ALA A 586 -42.11 -2.37 -9.40
CA ALA A 586 -42.01 -2.63 -7.97
C ALA A 586 -40.65 -3.27 -7.54
N GLU A 587 -40.09 -4.17 -8.35
CA GLU A 587 -38.76 -4.74 -8.12
C GLU A 587 -37.67 -3.67 -8.31
N ALA A 588 -37.83 -2.78 -9.28
CA ALA A 588 -36.91 -1.67 -9.51
C ALA A 588 -36.85 -0.75 -8.30
N GLU A 589 -38.02 -0.33 -7.80
CA GLU A 589 -38.14 0.52 -6.59
C GLU A 589 -37.51 -0.14 -5.35
N GLN A 590 -37.75 -1.43 -5.17
CA GLN A 590 -37.12 -2.18 -4.07
C GLN A 590 -35.59 -2.20 -4.20
N ALA A 591 -35.06 -2.38 -5.39
CA ALA A 591 -33.61 -2.35 -5.63
C ALA A 591 -33.03 -0.94 -5.38
N LEU A 592 -33.72 0.11 -5.84
CA LEU A 592 -33.32 1.49 -5.56
C LEU A 592 -33.33 1.80 -4.06
N LYS A 593 -34.40 1.45 -3.36
CA LYS A 593 -34.50 1.61 -1.91
C LYS A 593 -33.33 0.92 -1.19
N LYS A 594 -32.96 -0.29 -1.63
CA LYS A 594 -31.83 -0.99 -1.03
C LYS A 594 -30.49 -0.30 -1.31
N ALA A 595 -30.28 0.24 -2.51
CA ALA A 595 -29.10 1.05 -2.82
C ALA A 595 -29.02 2.32 -1.95
N GLN A 596 -30.15 2.99 -1.74
CA GLN A 596 -30.27 4.18 -0.87
C GLN A 596 -30.00 3.85 0.61
N GLU A 597 -30.50 2.72 1.11
CA GLU A 597 -30.22 2.24 2.48
C GLU A 597 -28.70 1.98 2.70
N LEU A 598 -28.05 1.38 1.71
CA LEU A 598 -26.63 1.05 1.77
C LEU A 598 -25.72 2.26 1.50
N SER A 599 -26.21 3.31 0.89
CA SER A 599 -25.47 4.54 0.59
C SER A 599 -26.37 5.77 0.68
N PRO A 600 -26.76 6.15 1.91
CA PRO A 600 -27.79 7.16 2.15
C PRO A 600 -27.37 8.59 1.79
N LYS A 601 -26.09 8.82 1.53
CA LYS A 601 -25.52 10.14 1.20
C LYS A 601 -24.92 10.21 -0.20
N ASN A 602 -25.16 9.20 -1.04
CA ASN A 602 -24.76 9.25 -2.45
C ASN A 602 -25.82 9.93 -3.30
N PRO A 603 -25.56 11.13 -3.86
CA PRO A 603 -26.54 11.89 -4.61
C PRO A 603 -27.02 11.19 -5.89
N GLU A 604 -26.27 10.23 -6.44
CA GLU A 604 -26.67 9.50 -7.64
C GLU A 604 -27.89 8.59 -7.44
N TYR A 605 -28.18 8.20 -6.19
CA TYR A 605 -29.27 7.27 -5.87
C TYR A 605 -30.56 7.98 -5.48
N PHE A 606 -30.56 9.31 -5.51
CA PHE A 606 -31.73 10.14 -5.12
C PHE A 606 -32.10 11.09 -6.26
N ASP A 607 -33.39 11.37 -6.40
CA ASP A 607 -33.82 12.49 -7.22
C ASP A 607 -33.32 13.81 -6.64
N ARG A 608 -32.98 14.79 -7.51
CA ARG A 608 -32.42 16.09 -7.10
C ARG A 608 -33.23 16.81 -6.04
N ASN A 609 -34.54 16.53 -5.95
CA ASN A 609 -35.48 17.13 -5.00
C ASN A 609 -35.56 16.38 -3.66
N GLU A 610 -35.02 15.17 -3.56
CA GLU A 610 -35.07 14.31 -2.37
C GLU A 610 -33.79 14.36 -1.54
N LEU A 611 -32.74 15.00 -2.06
CA LEU A 611 -31.49 15.15 -1.32
C LEU A 611 -31.72 15.98 -0.05
N PRO A 612 -31.32 15.49 1.14
CA PRO A 612 -31.37 16.27 2.36
C PRO A 612 -30.64 17.60 2.13
N HIS A 613 -31.34 18.71 2.36
CA HIS A 613 -30.79 20.03 2.10
C HIS A 613 -29.40 20.19 2.72
N ARG A 614 -28.45 20.66 1.91
CA ARG A 614 -27.13 21.09 2.38
C ARG A 614 -27.32 22.11 3.50
N LYS A 615 -27.17 21.68 4.75
CA LYS A 615 -26.98 22.58 5.88
C LYS A 615 -25.52 22.94 6.03
#